data_08a9ed7fa408536ee739df5c9e238d27
#
_entry.id   08a9ed7fa408536ee739df5c9e238d27
#
_cell.length_a   1.000
_cell.length_b   1.000
_cell.length_c   1.000
_cell.angle_alpha   90.00
_cell.angle_beta   90.00
_cell.angle_gamma   90.00
#
_symmetry.space_group_name_H-M   'P 1'
#
loop_
_entity.id
_entity.type
_entity.pdbx_description
1 polymer ?
#
loop_
_entity_poly.entity_id
_entity_poly.type
_entity_poly.pdbx_seq_one_letter_code
_entity_poly.pdbx_strand_id
1 'polypeptide(L)'
;MIPADIYDLMQLTGKRILLMSPEPWEGLHMSKHHLSQALAAKGNHVYFVDPPKPGTTGTSIVAKGDVKVIRYNHWLRGVNKMPVIMNRWYYRRLIDGWANLTGGPFDIIWNFDTSRMQAFPSGTEYNLLHLADYDILYTGKGLIPSADIVLTTCQVVADEVAPRTTARTVNVGHALDARWLEHMEGLAERPNRKPERIVFMGQLAINYNDWEGFEEIASTHPDLRFDLIGPYKDDFPEPAFHRLRSLPNVHMPGLKSKDELVPIVRAADLLFFGFRSATRAKERANPHKVLEYLSTGNPIVGSWTMEYAERQHLLTMAPEGASLNPAFNVALANYAALNAPERRRERIEFAKARSMPALIARIEQELPG
;
A
#
# COMPACT_ATOMS: atom_id res chain seq x y z
N MET A 1 -14.16 35.52 -20.79
CA MET A 1 -12.85 35.09 -20.29
C MET A 1 -12.85 35.39 -18.80
N ILE A 2 -13.31 34.42 -17.99
CA ILE A 2 -13.32 34.55 -16.53
C ILE A 2 -11.92 34.14 -16.09
N PRO A 3 -11.23 34.95 -15.26
CA PRO A 3 -9.94 34.53 -14.71
C PRO A 3 -10.15 33.23 -13.95
N ALA A 4 -9.29 32.26 -14.19
CA ALA A 4 -9.17 31.11 -13.29
C ALA A 4 -8.76 31.67 -11.93
N ASP A 5 -9.71 31.75 -11.02
CA ASP A 5 -9.44 32.07 -9.63
C ASP A 5 -8.36 31.12 -9.16
N ILE A 6 -7.26 31.69 -8.71
CA ILE A 6 -6.20 30.98 -8.00
C ILE A 6 -6.90 30.48 -6.73
N TYR A 7 -7.44 29.25 -6.77
CA TYR A 7 -7.83 28.55 -5.55
C TYR A 7 -6.54 28.43 -4.73
N ASP A 8 -6.53 29.09 -3.60
CA ASP A 8 -5.46 28.95 -2.63
C ASP A 8 -5.53 27.48 -2.17
N LEU A 9 -4.70 26.62 -2.77
CA LEU A 9 -4.71 25.19 -2.50
C LEU A 9 -4.24 25.01 -1.06
N MET A 10 -4.99 24.22 -0.28
CA MET A 10 -4.63 23.95 1.09
C MET A 10 -3.28 23.24 1.15
N GLN A 11 -2.32 23.84 1.85
CA GLN A 11 -1.05 23.21 2.14
C GLN A 11 -1.15 22.37 3.43
N LEU A 12 -0.72 21.12 3.36
CA LEU A 12 -0.56 20.24 4.52
C LEU A 12 0.74 20.60 5.26
N THR A 13 0.74 21.80 5.88
CA THR A 13 1.84 22.31 6.69
C THR A 13 1.27 23.05 7.89
N GLY A 14 1.82 22.80 9.09
CA GLY A 14 1.37 23.41 10.33
C GLY A 14 0.02 22.88 10.86
N LYS A 15 -0.58 21.89 10.20
CA LYS A 15 -1.87 21.32 10.56
C LYS A 15 -1.73 20.29 11.69
N ARG A 16 -2.78 20.17 12.49
CA ARG A 16 -2.96 19.13 13.51
C ARG A 16 -3.76 17.99 12.91
N ILE A 17 -3.09 16.88 12.61
CA ILE A 17 -3.65 15.74 11.87
C ILE A 17 -3.84 14.56 12.80
N LEU A 18 -5.09 14.09 12.94
CA LEU A 18 -5.44 12.86 13.62
C LEU A 18 -5.55 11.72 12.59
N LEU A 19 -4.58 10.80 12.58
CA LEU A 19 -4.56 9.69 11.64
C LEU A 19 -5.02 8.40 12.33
N MET A 20 -6.17 7.88 11.90
CA MET A 20 -6.76 6.65 12.43
C MET A 20 -6.25 5.43 11.67
N SER A 21 -5.61 4.49 12.36
CA SER A 21 -5.00 3.30 11.73
C SER A 21 -5.63 2.00 12.22
N PRO A 22 -5.87 1.01 11.32
CA PRO A 22 -6.27 -0.34 11.70
C PRO A 22 -5.12 -1.17 12.28
N GLU A 23 -3.85 -0.80 12.03
CA GLU A 23 -2.68 -1.45 12.60
C GLU A 23 -1.99 -0.56 13.63
N PRO A 24 -1.37 -1.17 14.68
CA PRO A 24 -0.64 -0.41 15.67
C PRO A 24 0.67 0.15 15.11
N TRP A 25 1.16 1.22 15.74
CA TRP A 25 2.46 1.81 15.38
C TRP A 25 3.62 0.82 15.52
N GLU A 26 3.55 -0.03 16.56
CA GLU A 26 4.59 -1.04 16.79
C GLU A 26 4.43 -2.20 15.80
N GLY A 27 5.54 -2.65 15.25
CA GLY A 27 5.59 -3.77 14.29
C GLY A 27 5.97 -3.34 12.87
N LEU A 28 5.37 -3.97 11.87
CA LEU A 28 5.66 -3.70 10.46
C LEU A 28 5.07 -2.35 10.04
N HIS A 29 5.93 -1.42 9.65
CA HIS A 29 5.49 -0.13 9.12
C HIS A 29 4.93 -0.31 7.69
N MET A 30 3.70 0.17 7.51
CA MET A 30 2.96 0.18 6.23
C MET A 30 2.82 1.62 5.73
N SER A 31 2.20 1.81 4.56
CA SER A 31 2.02 3.12 3.90
C SER A 31 1.54 4.24 4.81
N LYS A 32 0.58 3.98 5.71
CA LYS A 32 0.07 4.96 6.68
C LYS A 32 1.09 5.41 7.72
N HIS A 33 2.01 4.54 8.13
CA HIS A 33 3.12 4.89 9.04
C HIS A 33 4.10 5.83 8.33
N HIS A 34 4.47 5.49 7.08
CA HIS A 34 5.36 6.33 6.27
C HIS A 34 4.72 7.67 5.91
N LEU A 35 3.41 7.68 5.62
CA LEU A 35 2.66 8.91 5.42
C LEU A 35 2.67 9.80 6.68
N SER A 36 2.45 9.22 7.86
CA SER A 36 2.49 9.94 9.13
C SER A 36 3.85 10.60 9.36
N GLN A 37 4.94 9.87 9.10
CA GLN A 37 6.30 10.38 9.22
C GLN A 37 6.58 11.50 8.21
N ALA A 38 6.15 11.34 6.96
CA ALA A 38 6.34 12.35 5.92
C ALA A 38 5.53 13.63 6.19
N LEU A 39 4.29 13.50 6.69
CA LEU A 39 3.47 14.64 7.10
C LEU A 39 4.10 15.37 8.29
N ALA A 40 4.64 14.65 9.28
CA ALA A 40 5.34 15.25 10.40
C ALA A 40 6.62 15.98 9.94
N ALA A 41 7.42 15.36 9.07
CA ALA A 41 8.61 15.99 8.49
C ALA A 41 8.30 17.24 7.65
N LYS A 42 7.07 17.35 7.12
CA LYS A 42 6.57 18.55 6.43
C LYS A 42 6.12 19.67 7.40
N GLY A 43 6.24 19.47 8.72
CA GLY A 43 5.94 20.46 9.75
C GLY A 43 4.52 20.37 10.33
N ASN A 44 3.82 19.25 10.13
CA ASN A 44 2.51 19.03 10.76
C ASN A 44 2.66 18.38 12.15
N HIS A 45 1.67 18.61 13.00
CA HIS A 45 1.52 17.92 14.28
C HIS A 45 0.70 16.63 14.05
N VAL A 46 1.38 15.51 13.84
CA VAL A 46 0.71 14.24 13.50
C VAL A 46 0.48 13.39 14.75
N TYR A 47 -0.76 12.98 14.93
CA TYR A 47 -1.24 12.10 15.98
C TYR A 47 -1.76 10.80 15.36
N PHE A 48 -0.96 9.75 15.47
CA PHE A 48 -1.30 8.42 14.98
C PHE A 48 -2.10 7.67 16.04
N VAL A 49 -3.28 7.19 15.71
CA VAL A 49 -4.17 6.50 16.65
C VAL A 49 -4.06 4.99 16.45
N ASP A 50 -3.48 4.30 17.43
CA ASP A 50 -3.44 2.84 17.46
C ASP A 50 -4.87 2.24 17.55
N PRO A 51 -5.06 1.00 17.07
CA PRO A 51 -6.27 0.25 17.36
C PRO A 51 -6.50 0.15 18.89
N PRO A 52 -7.76 0.14 19.35
CA PRO A 52 -8.06 0.00 20.76
C PRO A 52 -7.52 -1.32 21.30
N LYS A 53 -6.77 -1.26 22.39
CA LYS A 53 -6.14 -2.45 23.00
C LYS A 53 -6.86 -2.82 24.30
N PRO A 54 -7.49 -4.00 24.40
CA PRO A 54 -8.07 -4.50 25.65
C PRO A 54 -7.05 -4.48 26.79
N GLY A 55 -7.47 -4.08 27.98
CA GLY A 55 -6.61 -3.99 29.16
C GLY A 55 -5.83 -2.65 29.29
N THR A 56 -5.85 -1.79 28.28
CA THR A 56 -5.33 -0.42 28.42
C THR A 56 -6.30 0.40 29.25
N THR A 57 -5.81 1.05 30.32
CA THR A 57 -6.60 1.98 31.14
C THR A 57 -6.35 3.41 30.68
N GLY A 58 -7.43 4.13 30.34
CA GLY A 58 -7.34 5.52 29.89
C GLY A 58 -6.72 5.70 28.50
N THR A 59 -6.19 6.89 28.27
CA THR A 59 -5.47 7.28 27.04
C THR A 59 -4.03 7.63 27.40
N SER A 60 -3.07 7.14 26.63
CA SER A 60 -1.67 7.54 26.70
C SER A 60 -1.19 8.08 25.36
N ILE A 61 -0.26 9.05 25.41
CA ILE A 61 0.36 9.65 24.23
C ILE A 61 1.86 9.42 24.32
N VAL A 62 2.42 8.75 23.31
CA VAL A 62 3.84 8.39 23.26
C VAL A 62 4.49 9.02 22.04
N ALA A 63 5.58 9.75 22.22
CA ALA A 63 6.36 10.27 21.11
C ALA A 63 7.13 9.14 20.39
N LYS A 64 7.07 9.13 19.07
CA LYS A 64 7.78 8.22 18.17
C LYS A 64 8.44 9.05 17.06
N GLY A 65 9.62 9.61 17.35
CA GLY A 65 10.19 10.68 16.54
C GLY A 65 9.28 11.91 16.56
N ASP A 66 8.96 12.43 15.39
CA ASP A 66 8.10 13.60 15.21
C ASP A 66 6.59 13.25 15.22
N VAL A 67 6.24 11.97 15.27
CA VAL A 67 4.85 11.49 15.35
C VAL A 67 4.49 11.19 16.81
N LYS A 68 3.30 11.59 17.23
CA LYS A 68 2.73 11.26 18.54
C LYS A 68 1.72 10.13 18.38
N VAL A 69 1.91 9.02 19.09
CA VAL A 69 1.04 7.85 19.04
C VAL A 69 0.05 7.88 20.19
N ILE A 70 -1.23 7.90 19.86
CA ILE A 70 -2.34 7.81 20.83
C ILE A 70 -2.70 6.34 21.01
N ARG A 71 -2.56 5.85 22.24
CA ARG A 71 -2.97 4.50 22.66
C ARG A 71 -4.14 4.61 23.59
N TYR A 72 -5.17 3.82 23.33
CA TYR A 72 -6.42 3.86 24.09
C TYR A 72 -7.12 2.51 24.13
N ASN A 73 -8.18 2.44 24.92
CA ASN A 73 -9.17 1.38 24.84
C ASN A 73 -10.57 1.99 24.80
N HIS A 74 -11.52 1.25 24.25
CA HIS A 74 -12.91 1.65 24.31
C HIS A 74 -13.42 1.58 25.76
N TRP A 75 -14.06 2.64 26.22
CA TRP A 75 -14.78 2.66 27.49
C TRP A 75 -16.20 2.06 27.40
N LEU A 76 -16.69 1.84 26.17
CA LEU A 76 -17.91 1.11 25.89
C LEU A 76 -17.61 -0.12 25.01
N ARG A 77 -18.32 -1.22 25.28
CA ARG A 77 -18.21 -2.43 24.45
C ARG A 77 -19.14 -2.33 23.23
N GLY A 78 -18.77 -2.98 22.14
CA GLY A 78 -19.60 -3.09 20.93
C GLY A 78 -19.80 -1.78 20.17
N VAL A 79 -18.91 -0.81 20.30
CA VAL A 79 -18.98 0.51 19.66
C VAL A 79 -19.23 0.43 18.15
N ASN A 80 -18.60 -0.52 17.47
CA ASN A 80 -18.75 -0.74 16.02
C ASN A 80 -20.12 -1.33 15.62
N LYS A 81 -20.93 -1.79 16.58
CA LYS A 81 -22.29 -2.31 16.37
C LYS A 81 -23.37 -1.32 16.80
N MET A 82 -23.00 -0.17 17.31
CA MET A 82 -23.96 0.87 17.70
C MET A 82 -24.66 1.48 16.49
N PRO A 83 -25.86 2.07 16.65
CA PRO A 83 -26.43 2.94 15.62
C PRO A 83 -25.47 4.06 15.25
N VAL A 84 -25.46 4.47 13.98
CA VAL A 84 -24.50 5.46 13.43
C VAL A 84 -24.44 6.74 14.27
N ILE A 85 -25.58 7.26 14.71
CA ILE A 85 -25.67 8.49 15.53
C ILE A 85 -24.92 8.31 16.86
N MET A 86 -25.11 7.15 17.52
CA MET A 86 -24.44 6.86 18.79
C MET A 86 -22.94 6.62 18.59
N ASN A 87 -22.55 5.91 17.53
CA ASN A 87 -21.15 5.71 17.17
C ASN A 87 -20.45 7.05 16.88
N ARG A 88 -21.10 7.92 16.10
CA ARG A 88 -20.61 9.26 15.78
C ARG A 88 -20.44 10.12 17.04
N TRP A 89 -21.44 10.13 17.94
CA TRP A 89 -21.37 10.81 19.23
C TRP A 89 -20.20 10.28 20.08
N TYR A 90 -20.04 8.96 20.14
CA TYR A 90 -18.96 8.31 20.88
C TYR A 90 -17.59 8.74 20.38
N TYR A 91 -17.36 8.68 19.06
CA TYR A 91 -16.08 9.11 18.48
C TYR A 91 -15.85 10.61 18.62
N ARG A 92 -16.90 11.43 18.55
CA ARG A 92 -16.79 12.85 18.85
C ARG A 92 -16.22 13.05 20.27
N ARG A 93 -16.78 12.37 21.26
CA ARG A 93 -16.31 12.46 22.66
C ARG A 93 -14.86 12.00 22.82
N LEU A 94 -14.46 10.91 22.17
CA LEU A 94 -13.06 10.45 22.19
C LEU A 94 -12.11 11.49 21.58
N ILE A 95 -12.44 12.02 20.41
CA ILE A 95 -11.63 12.97 19.67
C ILE A 95 -11.51 14.29 20.45
N ASP A 96 -12.60 14.80 21.05
CA ASP A 96 -12.59 15.98 21.91
C ASP A 96 -11.68 15.73 23.15
N GLY A 97 -11.75 14.54 23.73
CA GLY A 97 -10.85 14.14 24.84
C GLY A 97 -9.38 14.12 24.42
N TRP A 98 -9.07 13.59 23.25
CA TRP A 98 -7.70 13.59 22.71
C TRP A 98 -7.23 15.00 22.34
N ALA A 99 -8.11 15.84 21.81
CA ALA A 99 -7.82 17.25 21.52
C ALA A 99 -7.41 17.99 22.81
N ASN A 100 -8.15 17.79 23.91
CA ASN A 100 -7.82 18.39 25.20
C ASN A 100 -6.44 17.91 25.72
N LEU A 101 -6.14 16.60 25.60
CA LEU A 101 -4.86 16.03 26.02
C LEU A 101 -3.68 16.48 25.16
N THR A 102 -3.93 16.86 23.91
CA THR A 102 -2.89 17.23 22.94
C THR A 102 -2.75 18.74 22.74
N GLY A 103 -3.54 19.55 23.45
CA GLY A 103 -3.42 21.00 23.48
C GLY A 103 -4.22 21.74 22.38
N GLY A 104 -5.26 21.15 21.84
CA GLY A 104 -6.17 21.83 20.90
C GLY A 104 -6.88 20.90 19.92
N PRO A 105 -7.87 21.42 19.18
CA PRO A 105 -8.61 20.66 18.19
C PRO A 105 -7.72 20.17 17.05
N PHE A 106 -8.19 19.11 16.36
CA PHE A 106 -7.56 18.63 15.13
C PHE A 106 -8.18 19.33 13.93
N ASP A 107 -7.34 19.75 13.00
CA ASP A 107 -7.76 20.36 11.74
C ASP A 107 -8.27 19.26 10.78
N ILE A 108 -7.56 18.11 10.76
CA ILE A 108 -7.84 17.01 9.84
C ILE A 108 -8.01 15.70 10.60
N ILE A 109 -9.07 14.97 10.30
CA ILE A 109 -9.19 13.54 10.62
C ILE A 109 -8.90 12.75 9.36
N TRP A 110 -7.80 11.99 9.36
CA TRP A 110 -7.39 11.12 8.26
C TRP A 110 -7.62 9.66 8.64
N ASN A 111 -8.62 9.04 8.07
CA ASN A 111 -9.04 7.71 8.50
C ASN A 111 -8.69 6.63 7.47
N PHE A 112 -7.87 5.66 7.89
CA PHE A 112 -7.58 4.41 7.18
C PHE A 112 -8.38 3.23 7.73
N ASP A 113 -9.03 3.39 8.89
CA ASP A 113 -9.75 2.31 9.56
C ASP A 113 -11.25 2.42 9.40
N THR A 114 -11.81 1.59 8.53
CA THR A 114 -13.24 1.54 8.26
C THR A 114 -14.02 0.61 9.20
N SER A 115 -13.33 -0.10 10.11
CA SER A 115 -13.94 -1.12 10.96
C SER A 115 -14.55 -0.57 12.25
N ARG A 116 -14.17 0.63 12.68
CA ARG A 116 -14.50 1.18 13.99
C ARG A 116 -15.48 2.34 13.93
N MET A 117 -15.13 3.37 13.19
CA MET A 117 -15.94 4.57 13.02
C MET A 117 -16.92 4.38 11.87
N GLN A 118 -18.21 4.65 12.11
CA GLN A 118 -19.26 4.49 11.10
C GLN A 118 -19.58 5.78 10.35
N ALA A 119 -19.23 6.93 10.93
CA ALA A 119 -19.34 8.24 10.29
C ALA A 119 -18.37 9.21 10.95
N PHE A 120 -17.82 10.14 10.17
CA PHE A 120 -16.97 11.19 10.73
C PHE A 120 -17.77 12.12 11.64
N PRO A 121 -17.20 12.56 12.78
CA PRO A 121 -17.78 13.62 13.61
C PRO A 121 -17.70 14.96 12.86
N SER A 122 -18.59 15.88 13.19
CA SER A 122 -18.55 17.26 12.67
C SER A 122 -17.55 18.11 13.45
N GLY A 123 -17.04 19.19 12.86
CA GLY A 123 -16.26 20.22 13.54
C GLY A 123 -14.75 20.11 13.33
N THR A 124 -14.30 19.35 12.37
CA THR A 124 -12.95 19.40 11.78
C THR A 124 -13.00 20.16 10.48
N GLU A 125 -11.87 20.68 10.04
CA GLU A 125 -11.75 21.38 8.75
C GLU A 125 -11.97 20.38 7.60
N TYR A 126 -11.32 19.19 7.69
CA TYR A 126 -11.45 18.11 6.70
C TYR A 126 -11.50 16.73 7.34
N ASN A 127 -12.36 15.89 6.77
CA ASN A 127 -12.47 14.46 7.05
C ASN A 127 -12.03 13.68 5.81
N LEU A 128 -10.83 13.10 5.85
CA LEU A 128 -10.24 12.33 4.76
C LEU A 128 -10.44 10.83 5.03
N LEU A 129 -11.11 10.14 4.12
CA LEU A 129 -11.20 8.69 4.12
C LEU A 129 -10.20 8.13 3.12
N HIS A 130 -9.25 7.29 3.56
CA HIS A 130 -8.26 6.68 2.69
C HIS A 130 -8.48 5.16 2.58
N LEU A 131 -9.01 4.74 1.45
CA LEU A 131 -9.31 3.35 1.15
C LEU A 131 -8.11 2.69 0.47
N ALA A 132 -7.38 1.89 1.25
CA ALA A 132 -6.16 1.22 0.78
C ALA A 132 -6.45 -0.06 -0.02
N ASP A 133 -7.56 -0.74 0.27
CA ASP A 133 -7.94 -2.04 -0.29
C ASP A 133 -9.41 -2.08 -0.73
N TYR A 134 -9.73 -2.96 -1.68
CA TYR A 134 -11.09 -3.11 -2.20
C TYR A 134 -12.08 -3.67 -1.15
N ASP A 135 -11.63 -4.59 -0.30
CA ASP A 135 -12.47 -5.21 0.76
C ASP A 135 -13.04 -4.19 1.75
N ILE A 136 -12.37 -3.06 1.90
CA ILE A 136 -12.78 -1.95 2.77
C ILE A 136 -14.13 -1.35 2.34
N LEU A 137 -14.52 -1.47 1.07
CA LEU A 137 -15.80 -0.98 0.57
C LEU A 137 -17.02 -1.62 1.26
N TYR A 138 -16.86 -2.82 1.79
CA TYR A 138 -17.94 -3.53 2.50
C TYR A 138 -18.12 -3.03 3.94
N THR A 139 -17.07 -2.58 4.58
CA THR A 139 -17.05 -2.11 5.97
C THR A 139 -17.22 -0.58 6.08
N GLY A 140 -16.71 0.16 5.11
CA GLY A 140 -16.70 1.63 5.10
C GLY A 140 -18.01 2.34 4.71
N LYS A 141 -19.11 1.62 4.54
CA LYS A 141 -20.38 2.15 3.96
C LYS A 141 -20.89 3.44 4.61
N GLY A 142 -20.78 3.56 5.92
CA GLY A 142 -21.25 4.74 6.65
C GLY A 142 -20.25 5.90 6.62
N LEU A 143 -18.96 5.61 6.50
CA LEU A 143 -17.89 6.61 6.44
C LEU A 143 -17.86 7.34 5.09
N ILE A 144 -18.06 6.59 3.99
CA ILE A 144 -17.97 7.12 2.63
C ILE A 144 -18.84 8.39 2.44
N PRO A 145 -20.15 8.39 2.78
CA PRO A 145 -20.97 9.59 2.59
C PRO A 145 -20.71 10.70 3.62
N SER A 146 -19.93 10.45 4.66
CA SER A 146 -19.60 11.44 5.69
C SER A 146 -18.18 12.02 5.55
N ALA A 147 -17.41 11.56 4.60
CA ALA A 147 -16.11 12.11 4.27
C ALA A 147 -16.27 13.38 3.42
N ASP A 148 -15.33 14.31 3.54
CA ASP A 148 -15.21 15.45 2.65
C ASP A 148 -14.44 15.05 1.38
N ILE A 149 -13.46 14.18 1.52
CA ILE A 149 -12.68 13.61 0.41
C ILE A 149 -12.44 12.12 0.66
N VAL A 150 -12.58 11.32 -0.41
CA VAL A 150 -12.23 9.90 -0.41
C VAL A 150 -11.01 9.68 -1.29
N LEU A 151 -9.92 9.24 -0.68
CA LEU A 151 -8.67 8.88 -1.34
C LEU A 151 -8.65 7.37 -1.57
N THR A 152 -8.23 6.93 -2.75
CA THR A 152 -8.13 5.51 -3.09
C THR A 152 -6.76 5.17 -3.66
N THR A 153 -6.38 3.91 -3.60
CA THR A 153 -5.08 3.44 -4.11
C THR A 153 -5.14 2.91 -5.54
N CYS A 154 -6.34 2.77 -6.11
CA CYS A 154 -6.52 2.36 -7.51
C CYS A 154 -7.83 2.88 -8.08
N GLN A 155 -7.90 2.96 -9.41
CA GLN A 155 -9.05 3.52 -10.12
C GLN A 155 -10.32 2.71 -9.91
N VAL A 156 -10.24 1.39 -9.84
CA VAL A 156 -11.42 0.54 -9.64
C VAL A 156 -12.13 0.82 -8.30
N VAL A 157 -11.39 1.14 -7.26
CA VAL A 157 -11.97 1.55 -5.96
C VAL A 157 -12.59 2.93 -6.08
N ALA A 158 -11.94 3.87 -6.77
CA ALA A 158 -12.50 5.19 -7.01
C ALA A 158 -13.84 5.13 -7.75
N ASP A 159 -13.91 4.35 -8.82
CA ASP A 159 -15.11 4.18 -9.63
C ASP A 159 -16.28 3.52 -8.85
N GLU A 160 -15.97 2.60 -7.95
CA GLU A 160 -16.97 1.95 -7.09
C GLU A 160 -17.45 2.86 -5.94
N VAL A 161 -16.63 3.81 -5.52
CA VAL A 161 -16.95 4.76 -4.43
C VAL A 161 -17.72 5.96 -4.93
N ALA A 162 -17.33 6.52 -6.08
CA ALA A 162 -17.90 7.77 -6.60
C ALA A 162 -19.44 7.80 -6.65
N PRO A 163 -20.16 6.72 -7.02
CA PRO A 163 -21.62 6.70 -6.99
C PRO A 163 -22.25 6.68 -5.60
N ARG A 164 -21.46 6.47 -4.54
CA ARG A 164 -21.95 6.28 -3.14
C ARG A 164 -21.81 7.54 -2.28
N THR A 165 -21.23 8.60 -2.82
CA THR A 165 -20.97 9.84 -2.07
C THR A 165 -21.00 11.05 -2.98
N THR A 166 -21.28 12.21 -2.38
CA THR A 166 -21.07 13.53 -2.99
C THR A 166 -19.65 14.06 -2.74
N ALA A 167 -18.89 13.39 -1.87
CA ALA A 167 -17.51 13.75 -1.61
C ALA A 167 -16.64 13.54 -2.86
N ARG A 168 -15.64 14.38 -3.02
CA ARG A 168 -14.62 14.22 -4.07
C ARG A 168 -13.87 12.89 -3.87
N THR A 169 -13.87 12.04 -4.89
CA THR A 169 -13.18 10.75 -4.87
C THR A 169 -11.98 10.81 -5.79
N VAL A 170 -10.79 10.50 -5.26
CA VAL A 170 -9.51 10.67 -5.97
C VAL A 170 -8.66 9.41 -5.87
N ASN A 171 -8.24 8.87 -7.02
CA ASN A 171 -7.22 7.84 -7.05
C ASN A 171 -5.83 8.48 -6.89
N VAL A 172 -5.26 8.38 -5.70
CA VAL A 172 -3.90 8.87 -5.40
C VAL A 172 -2.82 7.81 -5.61
N GLY A 173 -3.21 6.55 -5.76
CA GLY A 173 -2.29 5.43 -5.91
C GLY A 173 -1.53 5.09 -4.63
N HIS A 174 -0.50 4.24 -4.80
CA HIS A 174 0.47 3.96 -3.74
C HIS A 174 1.63 4.94 -3.77
N ALA A 175 2.31 5.11 -2.63
CA ALA A 175 3.59 5.78 -2.56
C ALA A 175 4.71 4.81 -2.21
N LEU A 176 5.87 5.07 -2.79
CA LEU A 176 7.08 4.32 -2.52
C LEU A 176 7.69 4.77 -1.19
N ASP A 177 8.10 3.81 -0.38
CA ASP A 177 8.86 4.01 0.84
C ASP A 177 10.26 4.59 0.54
N ALA A 178 10.77 5.46 1.42
CA ALA A 178 12.05 6.12 1.28
C ALA A 178 13.22 5.14 1.05
N ARG A 179 13.20 3.96 1.68
CA ARG A 179 14.25 2.93 1.51
C ARG A 179 14.40 2.44 0.07
N TRP A 180 13.31 2.41 -0.70
CA TRP A 180 13.36 2.07 -2.12
C TRP A 180 13.88 3.22 -2.99
N LEU A 181 13.87 4.45 -2.48
CA LEU A 181 14.40 5.63 -3.18
C LEU A 181 15.89 5.89 -2.90
N GLU A 182 16.44 5.30 -1.84
CA GLU A 182 17.86 5.42 -1.50
C GLU A 182 18.72 4.66 -2.52
N HIS A 183 19.91 5.21 -2.86
CA HIS A 183 20.93 4.56 -3.69
C HIS A 183 20.38 4.01 -5.03
N MET A 184 19.62 4.82 -5.75
CA MET A 184 19.08 4.47 -7.07
C MET A 184 20.02 4.79 -8.23
N GLU A 185 21.13 5.48 -7.96
CA GLU A 185 22.13 5.85 -8.96
C GLU A 185 22.76 4.60 -9.58
N GLY A 186 22.94 4.61 -10.90
CA GLY A 186 23.56 3.50 -11.64
C GLY A 186 22.69 2.24 -11.81
N LEU A 187 21.48 2.20 -11.25
CA LEU A 187 20.61 1.04 -11.42
C LEU A 187 20.18 0.80 -12.88
N ALA A 188 20.08 1.86 -13.66
CA ALA A 188 19.73 1.76 -15.08
C ALA A 188 20.85 1.19 -15.96
N GLU A 189 22.10 1.35 -15.57
CA GLU A 189 23.30 1.01 -16.32
C GLU A 189 23.84 -0.40 -16.03
N ARG A 190 23.04 -1.25 -15.38
CA ARG A 190 23.47 -2.64 -15.09
C ARG A 190 23.70 -3.44 -16.36
N PRO A 191 24.75 -4.31 -16.37
CA PRO A 191 25.06 -5.13 -17.53
C PRO A 191 23.87 -6.00 -17.95
N ASN A 192 23.62 -6.08 -19.25
CA ASN A 192 22.63 -6.97 -19.82
C ASN A 192 23.27 -8.36 -19.98
N ARG A 193 22.91 -9.30 -19.11
CA ARG A 193 23.41 -10.68 -19.09
C ARG A 193 22.22 -11.66 -19.08
N LYS A 194 22.46 -12.93 -19.35
CA LYS A 194 21.43 -13.97 -19.19
C LYS A 194 20.89 -13.94 -17.75
N PRO A 195 19.55 -13.98 -17.54
CA PRO A 195 19.00 -14.01 -16.21
C PRO A 195 19.32 -15.33 -15.51
N GLU A 196 19.68 -15.25 -14.24
CA GLU A 196 20.01 -16.39 -13.39
C GLU A 196 19.17 -16.37 -12.09
N ARG A 197 18.83 -15.18 -11.60
CA ARG A 197 18.18 -15.01 -10.31
C ARG A 197 16.80 -14.35 -10.45
N ILE A 198 15.80 -15.10 -10.04
CA ILE A 198 14.39 -14.70 -10.07
C ILE A 198 13.93 -14.45 -8.62
N VAL A 199 13.31 -13.31 -8.35
CA VAL A 199 12.90 -12.96 -6.98
C VAL A 199 11.41 -12.66 -6.91
N PHE A 200 10.75 -13.26 -5.92
CA PHE A 200 9.43 -12.89 -5.41
C PHE A 200 9.57 -12.35 -3.99
N MET A 201 8.85 -11.28 -3.66
CA MET A 201 8.70 -10.84 -2.29
C MET A 201 7.23 -10.64 -1.92
N GLY A 202 6.88 -10.98 -0.68
CA GLY A 202 5.54 -10.77 -0.13
C GLY A 202 5.17 -11.81 0.91
N GLN A 203 3.93 -11.76 1.37
CA GLN A 203 3.38 -12.77 2.28
C GLN A 203 3.33 -14.12 1.57
N LEU A 204 4.10 -15.10 2.06
CA LEU A 204 4.15 -16.45 1.46
C LEU A 204 3.00 -17.33 1.96
N ALA A 205 2.58 -17.22 3.23
CA ALA A 205 1.46 -18.00 3.76
C ALA A 205 0.10 -17.36 3.43
N ILE A 206 -0.22 -17.24 2.13
CA ILE A 206 -1.45 -16.59 1.67
C ILE A 206 -2.08 -17.36 0.50
N ASN A 207 -3.39 -17.59 0.55
CA ASN A 207 -4.11 -18.47 -0.38
C ASN A 207 -4.30 -17.88 -1.79
N TYR A 208 -4.12 -16.60 -1.98
CA TYR A 208 -4.32 -15.97 -3.29
C TYR A 208 -3.07 -15.95 -4.18
N ASN A 209 -1.88 -16.31 -3.67
CA ASN A 209 -0.73 -16.51 -4.53
C ASN A 209 -0.94 -17.77 -5.40
N ASP A 210 -0.44 -17.72 -6.62
CA ASP A 210 -0.51 -18.84 -7.58
C ASP A 210 0.64 -19.82 -7.35
N TRP A 211 0.54 -20.61 -6.26
CA TRP A 211 1.58 -21.56 -5.89
C TRP A 211 1.77 -22.67 -6.91
N GLU A 212 0.70 -23.11 -7.59
CA GLU A 212 0.78 -24.09 -8.68
C GLU A 212 1.54 -23.52 -9.89
N GLY A 213 1.23 -22.28 -10.28
CA GLY A 213 1.97 -21.60 -11.34
C GLY A 213 3.43 -21.35 -10.98
N PHE A 214 3.73 -21.04 -9.71
CA PHE A 214 5.12 -20.87 -9.27
C PHE A 214 5.88 -22.19 -9.27
N GLU A 215 5.26 -23.29 -8.83
CA GLU A 215 5.85 -24.63 -8.87
C GLU A 215 6.13 -25.06 -10.32
N GLU A 216 5.19 -24.85 -11.23
CA GLU A 216 5.35 -25.16 -12.66
C GLU A 216 6.53 -24.38 -13.25
N ILE A 217 6.59 -23.05 -13.01
CA ILE A 217 7.68 -22.20 -13.50
C ILE A 217 9.03 -22.67 -12.95
N ALA A 218 9.15 -22.91 -11.64
CA ALA A 218 10.42 -23.29 -11.04
C ALA A 218 10.90 -24.69 -11.47
N SER A 219 9.96 -25.64 -11.62
CA SER A 219 10.29 -27.00 -12.06
C SER A 219 10.69 -27.09 -13.54
N THR A 220 10.13 -26.23 -14.39
CA THR A 220 10.46 -26.17 -15.82
C THR A 220 11.73 -25.36 -16.14
N HIS A 221 12.28 -24.64 -15.15
CA HIS A 221 13.49 -23.83 -15.29
C HIS A 221 14.51 -24.17 -14.19
N PRO A 222 15.07 -25.40 -14.17
CA PRO A 222 15.98 -25.84 -13.11
C PRO A 222 17.31 -25.06 -13.09
N ASP A 223 17.69 -24.42 -14.18
CA ASP A 223 18.89 -23.60 -14.29
C ASP A 223 18.74 -22.19 -13.67
N LEU A 224 17.52 -21.79 -13.33
CA LEU A 224 17.22 -20.51 -12.69
C LEU A 224 17.11 -20.69 -11.19
N ARG A 225 17.66 -19.77 -10.42
CA ARG A 225 17.49 -19.70 -8.98
C ARG A 225 16.25 -18.84 -8.64
N PHE A 226 15.38 -19.37 -7.81
CA PHE A 226 14.19 -18.67 -7.31
C PHE A 226 14.34 -18.34 -5.82
N ASP A 227 14.41 -17.06 -5.48
CA ASP A 227 14.38 -16.58 -4.09
C ASP A 227 12.97 -16.06 -3.77
N LEU A 228 12.23 -16.76 -2.91
CA LEU A 228 10.88 -16.38 -2.47
C LEU A 228 10.97 -15.84 -1.05
N ILE A 229 10.82 -14.52 -0.90
CA ILE A 229 11.15 -13.82 0.34
C ILE A 229 9.88 -13.31 1.02
N GLY A 230 9.71 -13.70 2.27
CA GLY A 230 8.61 -13.25 3.10
C GLY A 230 8.25 -14.24 4.21
N PRO A 231 7.36 -13.84 5.11
CA PRO A 231 6.95 -14.72 6.19
C PRO A 231 6.08 -15.87 5.68
N TYR A 232 6.32 -17.06 6.24
CA TYR A 232 5.49 -18.24 6.00
C TYR A 232 5.40 -19.08 7.28
N LYS A 233 4.54 -20.08 7.25
CA LYS A 233 4.38 -21.09 8.30
C LYS A 233 4.64 -22.47 7.71
N ASP A 234 5.29 -23.34 8.46
CA ASP A 234 5.59 -24.70 8.01
C ASP A 234 4.32 -25.55 7.83
N ASP A 235 3.25 -25.22 8.55
CA ASP A 235 1.93 -25.86 8.49
C ASP A 235 0.95 -25.18 7.51
N PHE A 236 1.45 -24.34 6.60
CA PHE A 236 0.60 -23.66 5.60
C PHE A 236 -0.12 -24.71 4.73
N PRO A 237 -1.48 -24.75 4.68
CA PRO A 237 -2.24 -25.86 4.11
C PRO A 237 -2.35 -25.79 2.58
N GLU A 238 -1.22 -25.66 1.88
CA GLU A 238 -1.16 -25.54 0.42
C GLU A 238 -0.13 -26.53 -0.16
N PRO A 239 -0.57 -27.67 -0.74
CA PRO A 239 0.34 -28.69 -1.24
C PRO A 239 1.36 -28.20 -2.28
N ALA A 240 0.94 -27.32 -3.21
CA ALA A 240 1.84 -26.76 -4.22
C ALA A 240 2.95 -25.90 -3.60
N PHE A 241 2.67 -25.20 -2.50
CA PHE A 241 3.68 -24.45 -1.76
C PHE A 241 4.79 -25.36 -1.21
N HIS A 242 4.41 -26.53 -0.66
CA HIS A 242 5.38 -27.49 -0.12
C HIS A 242 6.20 -28.16 -1.21
N ARG A 243 5.59 -28.52 -2.35
CA ARG A 243 6.33 -29.07 -3.51
C ARG A 243 7.31 -28.03 -4.08
N LEU A 244 6.86 -26.80 -4.26
CA LEU A 244 7.71 -25.68 -4.69
C LEU A 244 8.91 -25.50 -3.75
N ARG A 245 8.68 -25.49 -2.43
CA ARG A 245 9.72 -25.32 -1.41
C ARG A 245 10.75 -26.46 -1.44
N SER A 246 10.38 -27.66 -1.90
CA SER A 246 11.29 -28.81 -1.98
C SER A 246 12.18 -28.83 -3.23
N LEU A 247 11.94 -27.95 -4.20
CA LEU A 247 12.76 -27.88 -5.42
C LEU A 247 14.16 -27.37 -5.10
N PRO A 248 15.23 -27.97 -5.69
CA PRO A 248 16.62 -27.64 -5.37
C PRO A 248 17.03 -26.22 -5.79
N ASN A 249 16.34 -25.65 -6.75
CA ASN A 249 16.57 -24.28 -7.26
C ASN A 249 15.70 -23.23 -6.57
N VAL A 250 14.90 -23.59 -5.57
CA VAL A 250 14.02 -22.67 -4.81
C VAL A 250 14.58 -22.45 -3.41
N HIS A 251 14.69 -21.17 -3.04
CA HIS A 251 15.18 -20.75 -1.74
C HIS A 251 14.17 -19.83 -1.06
N MET A 252 13.77 -20.18 0.16
CA MET A 252 12.80 -19.43 0.97
C MET A 252 13.45 -18.96 2.29
N PRO A 253 14.14 -17.81 2.31
CA PRO A 253 14.89 -17.36 3.49
C PRO A 253 14.02 -16.79 4.62
N GLY A 254 12.69 -16.80 4.47
CA GLY A 254 11.77 -16.23 5.44
C GLY A 254 11.66 -14.70 5.37
N LEU A 255 11.19 -14.11 6.45
CA LEU A 255 11.04 -12.67 6.59
C LEU A 255 12.43 -11.99 6.65
N LYS A 256 12.59 -10.91 5.90
CA LYS A 256 13.76 -10.03 5.90
C LYS A 256 13.37 -8.63 6.31
N SER A 257 14.28 -7.94 7.01
CA SER A 257 14.16 -6.50 7.22
C SER A 257 14.24 -5.76 5.88
N LYS A 258 13.75 -4.52 5.81
CA LYS A 258 13.86 -3.73 4.57
C LYS A 258 15.32 -3.49 4.16
N ASP A 259 16.21 -3.31 5.12
CA ASP A 259 17.64 -3.10 4.86
C ASP A 259 18.30 -4.33 4.19
N GLU A 260 17.82 -5.54 4.52
CA GLU A 260 18.24 -6.77 3.86
C GLU A 260 17.50 -7.02 2.54
N LEU A 261 16.20 -6.70 2.50
CA LEU A 261 15.31 -7.02 1.39
C LEU A 261 15.62 -6.19 0.13
N VAL A 262 15.80 -4.88 0.28
CA VAL A 262 16.02 -3.95 -0.84
C VAL A 262 17.24 -4.35 -1.68
N PRO A 263 18.43 -4.62 -1.10
CA PRO A 263 19.57 -5.09 -1.87
C PRO A 263 19.32 -6.42 -2.61
N ILE A 264 18.59 -7.36 -1.98
CA ILE A 264 18.27 -8.66 -2.59
C ILE A 264 17.39 -8.48 -3.83
N VAL A 265 16.32 -7.67 -3.70
CA VAL A 265 15.37 -7.44 -4.79
C VAL A 265 16.03 -6.64 -5.92
N ARG A 266 16.88 -5.68 -5.60
CA ARG A 266 17.70 -4.95 -6.59
C ARG A 266 18.67 -5.84 -7.34
N ALA A 267 19.26 -6.82 -6.65
CA ALA A 267 20.22 -7.76 -7.24
C ALA A 267 19.56 -8.83 -8.14
N ALA A 268 18.21 -8.94 -8.14
CA ALA A 268 17.50 -9.84 -9.01
C ALA A 268 17.73 -9.53 -10.49
N ASP A 269 17.68 -10.54 -11.33
CA ASP A 269 17.66 -10.35 -12.78
C ASP A 269 16.21 -10.14 -13.25
N LEU A 270 15.25 -10.90 -12.72
CA LEU A 270 13.84 -10.76 -13.02
C LEU A 270 13.03 -10.84 -11.72
N LEU A 271 12.01 -10.00 -11.63
CA LEU A 271 11.05 -9.97 -10.53
C LEU A 271 9.73 -10.57 -10.99
N PHE A 272 9.05 -11.32 -10.13
CA PHE A 272 7.77 -11.89 -10.52
C PHE A 272 6.74 -11.87 -9.39
N PHE A 273 5.46 -11.94 -9.78
CA PHE A 273 4.34 -12.13 -8.88
C PHE A 273 3.20 -12.87 -9.59
N GLY A 274 2.48 -13.68 -8.86
CA GLY A 274 1.38 -14.47 -9.41
C GLY A 274 0.22 -14.55 -8.44
N PHE A 275 -0.99 -14.41 -8.97
CA PHE A 275 -2.23 -14.54 -8.25
C PHE A 275 -3.09 -15.62 -8.90
N ARG A 276 -3.79 -16.42 -8.11
CA ARG A 276 -4.81 -17.36 -8.60
C ARG A 276 -5.86 -16.60 -9.42
N SER A 277 -6.13 -17.07 -10.63
CA SER A 277 -6.80 -16.32 -11.67
C SER A 277 -8.27 -15.97 -11.40
N ALA A 278 -9.04 -16.78 -10.72
CA ALA A 278 -10.50 -16.69 -10.79
C ALA A 278 -11.17 -15.86 -9.69
N THR A 279 -10.50 -15.54 -8.61
CA THR A 279 -11.15 -14.92 -7.47
C THR A 279 -10.54 -13.59 -7.10
N ARG A 280 -11.34 -12.52 -7.13
CA ARG A 280 -10.98 -11.22 -6.54
C ARG A 280 -9.99 -10.35 -7.35
N ALA A 281 -10.13 -10.30 -8.69
CA ALA A 281 -9.29 -9.44 -9.55
C ALA A 281 -9.28 -7.96 -9.10
N LYS A 282 -10.43 -7.44 -8.62
CA LYS A 282 -10.57 -6.08 -8.11
C LYS A 282 -9.78 -5.83 -6.82
N GLU A 283 -9.66 -6.84 -5.95
CA GLU A 283 -8.88 -6.72 -4.69
C GLU A 283 -7.37 -6.66 -4.95
N ARG A 284 -6.93 -7.07 -6.12
CA ARG A 284 -5.52 -7.09 -6.58
C ARG A 284 -5.26 -6.09 -7.68
N ALA A 285 -6.14 -5.10 -7.80
CA ALA A 285 -6.08 -4.12 -8.88
C ALA A 285 -4.76 -3.35 -8.89
N ASN A 286 -4.18 -3.06 -7.72
CA ASN A 286 -2.91 -2.35 -7.59
C ASN A 286 -2.03 -2.96 -6.47
N PRO A 287 -1.29 -4.05 -6.74
CA PRO A 287 -0.41 -4.63 -5.74
C PRO A 287 0.76 -3.70 -5.41
N HIS A 288 0.89 -3.28 -4.14
CA HIS A 288 1.93 -2.36 -3.68
C HIS A 288 3.36 -2.79 -4.09
N LYS A 289 3.66 -4.11 -4.06
CA LYS A 289 4.97 -4.67 -4.46
C LYS A 289 5.39 -4.32 -5.88
N VAL A 290 4.45 -4.08 -6.80
CA VAL A 290 4.78 -3.72 -8.18
C VAL A 290 5.50 -2.37 -8.22
N LEU A 291 5.06 -1.39 -7.43
CA LEU A 291 5.75 -0.11 -7.33
C LEU A 291 7.17 -0.26 -6.75
N GLU A 292 7.34 -1.12 -5.74
CA GLU A 292 8.64 -1.44 -5.17
C GLU A 292 9.54 -2.13 -6.20
N TYR A 293 9.01 -3.05 -7.00
CA TYR A 293 9.73 -3.71 -8.10
C TYR A 293 10.18 -2.71 -9.18
N LEU A 294 9.28 -1.81 -9.60
CA LEU A 294 9.59 -0.78 -10.59
C LEU A 294 10.77 0.10 -10.16
N SER A 295 10.90 0.38 -8.85
CA SER A 295 12.00 1.19 -8.33
C SER A 295 13.39 0.59 -8.56
N THR A 296 13.48 -0.72 -8.79
CA THR A 296 14.74 -1.41 -9.07
C THR A 296 15.20 -1.28 -10.53
N GLY A 297 14.28 -0.92 -11.41
CA GLY A 297 14.49 -0.93 -12.86
C GLY A 297 14.53 -2.34 -13.47
N ASN A 298 14.49 -3.41 -12.67
CA ASN A 298 14.56 -4.79 -13.18
C ASN A 298 13.32 -5.16 -14.01
N PRO A 299 13.43 -6.07 -14.98
CA PRO A 299 12.28 -6.66 -15.64
C PRO A 299 11.31 -7.29 -14.63
N ILE A 300 10.02 -7.16 -14.89
CA ILE A 300 8.95 -7.65 -14.03
C ILE A 300 8.01 -8.50 -14.88
N VAL A 301 7.62 -9.67 -14.36
CA VAL A 301 6.55 -10.48 -14.94
C VAL A 301 5.51 -10.80 -13.88
N GLY A 302 4.22 -10.72 -14.23
CA GLY A 302 3.17 -10.96 -13.25
C GLY A 302 1.82 -11.32 -13.83
N SER A 303 0.94 -11.73 -12.93
CA SER A 303 -0.48 -11.84 -13.23
C SER A 303 -1.05 -10.48 -13.63
N TRP A 304 -2.12 -10.50 -14.40
CA TRP A 304 -2.84 -9.29 -14.78
C TRP A 304 -3.28 -8.47 -13.54
N THR A 305 -3.11 -7.16 -13.63
CA THR A 305 -3.58 -6.21 -12.63
C THR A 305 -4.17 -4.97 -13.32
N MET A 306 -5.30 -4.48 -12.82
CA MET A 306 -6.05 -3.40 -13.47
C MET A 306 -5.24 -2.10 -13.58
N GLU A 307 -4.50 -1.72 -12.54
CA GLU A 307 -3.72 -0.47 -12.49
C GLU A 307 -2.64 -0.41 -13.59
N TYR A 308 -2.13 -1.56 -14.01
CA TYR A 308 -1.06 -1.65 -15.00
C TYR A 308 -1.52 -2.15 -16.37
N ALA A 309 -2.84 -2.35 -16.59
CA ALA A 309 -3.38 -2.84 -17.84
C ALA A 309 -2.95 -2.01 -19.07
N GLU A 310 -2.95 -0.68 -18.93
CA GLU A 310 -2.51 0.26 -19.95
C GLU A 310 -1.03 0.64 -19.87
N ARG A 311 -0.28 0.01 -18.96
CA ARG A 311 1.14 0.30 -18.68
C ARG A 311 2.05 -0.90 -18.93
N GLN A 312 1.71 -1.72 -19.93
CA GLN A 312 2.47 -2.93 -20.26
C GLN A 312 3.91 -2.67 -20.72
N HIS A 313 4.26 -1.42 -21.02
CA HIS A 313 5.65 -1.03 -21.24
C HIS A 313 6.52 -1.10 -19.96
N LEU A 314 5.90 -1.09 -18.77
CA LEU A 314 6.62 -1.17 -17.49
C LEU A 314 6.86 -2.61 -17.03
N LEU A 315 5.94 -3.54 -17.34
CA LEU A 315 6.02 -4.94 -16.91
C LEU A 315 5.31 -5.87 -17.90
N THR A 316 5.76 -7.11 -17.98
CA THR A 316 5.10 -8.17 -18.75
C THR A 316 4.00 -8.78 -17.88
N MET A 317 2.75 -8.77 -18.35
CA MET A 317 1.63 -9.38 -17.62
C MET A 317 1.03 -10.54 -18.41
N ALA A 318 0.63 -11.59 -17.70
CA ALA A 318 -0.29 -12.58 -18.27
C ALA A 318 -1.61 -11.89 -18.63
N PRO A 319 -2.33 -12.33 -19.68
CA PRO A 319 -3.69 -11.88 -19.92
C PRO A 319 -4.59 -12.13 -18.72
N GLU A 320 -5.68 -11.36 -18.59
CA GLU A 320 -6.62 -11.51 -17.47
C GLU A 320 -7.14 -12.96 -17.40
N GLY A 321 -7.04 -13.57 -16.23
CA GLY A 321 -7.49 -14.95 -16.01
C GLY A 321 -6.56 -16.04 -16.56
N ALA A 322 -5.49 -15.70 -17.27
CA ALA A 322 -4.54 -16.67 -17.83
C ALA A 322 -3.45 -17.08 -16.82
N SER A 323 -2.85 -18.25 -17.08
CA SER A 323 -1.66 -18.74 -16.36
C SER A 323 -0.48 -17.77 -16.54
N LEU A 324 0.35 -17.66 -15.47
CA LEU A 324 1.56 -16.85 -15.48
C LEU A 324 2.67 -17.45 -16.36
N ASN A 325 2.73 -18.78 -16.50
CA ASN A 325 3.84 -19.49 -17.13
C ASN A 325 4.12 -19.03 -18.59
N PRO A 326 3.14 -18.87 -19.49
CA PRO A 326 3.40 -18.33 -20.84
C PRO A 326 4.02 -16.93 -20.81
N ALA A 327 3.53 -16.04 -19.94
CA ALA A 327 4.07 -14.69 -19.81
C ALA A 327 5.49 -14.69 -19.24
N PHE A 328 5.81 -15.62 -18.32
CA PHE A 328 7.15 -15.81 -17.79
C PHE A 328 8.13 -16.24 -18.88
N ASN A 329 7.76 -17.21 -19.72
CA ASN A 329 8.57 -17.66 -20.87
C ASN A 329 8.79 -16.54 -21.90
N VAL A 330 7.76 -15.74 -22.18
CA VAL A 330 7.88 -14.54 -23.05
C VAL A 330 8.85 -13.53 -22.44
N ALA A 331 8.80 -13.30 -21.14
CA ALA A 331 9.72 -12.38 -20.45
C ALA A 331 11.16 -12.88 -20.51
N LEU A 332 11.40 -14.17 -20.34
CA LEU A 332 12.74 -14.76 -20.47
C LEU A 332 13.28 -14.65 -21.91
N ALA A 333 12.46 -14.97 -22.92
CA ALA A 333 12.86 -14.88 -24.32
C ALA A 333 13.20 -13.44 -24.74
N ASN A 334 12.52 -12.45 -24.16
CA ASN A 334 12.70 -11.03 -24.46
C ASN A 334 13.55 -10.30 -23.39
N TYR A 335 14.21 -11.03 -22.52
CA TYR A 335 14.88 -10.45 -21.34
C TYR A 335 15.84 -9.31 -21.69
N ALA A 336 16.65 -9.47 -22.73
CA ALA A 336 17.63 -8.46 -23.17
C ALA A 336 16.94 -7.12 -23.50
N ALA A 337 15.81 -7.16 -24.18
CA ALA A 337 15.03 -5.96 -24.53
C ALA A 337 14.34 -5.37 -23.31
N LEU A 338 13.78 -6.21 -22.42
CA LEU A 338 13.15 -5.78 -21.19
C LEU A 338 14.14 -5.17 -20.20
N ASN A 339 15.40 -5.63 -20.23
CA ASN A 339 16.47 -5.17 -19.35
C ASN A 339 17.30 -4.02 -19.95
N ALA A 340 16.95 -3.50 -21.13
CA ALA A 340 17.63 -2.39 -21.76
C ALA A 340 17.66 -1.14 -20.86
N PRO A 341 18.73 -0.32 -20.87
CA PRO A 341 18.86 0.85 -19.98
C PRO A 341 17.68 1.82 -20.05
N GLU A 342 17.10 2.00 -21.22
CA GLU A 342 15.94 2.88 -21.44
C GLU A 342 14.72 2.37 -20.67
N ARG A 343 14.45 1.05 -20.76
CA ARG A 343 13.34 0.40 -20.05
C ARG A 343 13.52 0.40 -18.55
N ARG A 344 14.78 0.28 -18.11
CA ARG A 344 15.10 0.39 -16.68
C ARG A 344 14.86 1.80 -16.17
N ARG A 345 15.28 2.84 -16.92
CA ARG A 345 15.01 4.25 -16.55
C ARG A 345 13.52 4.54 -16.50
N GLU A 346 12.74 4.09 -17.47
CA GLU A 346 11.26 4.26 -17.47
C GLU A 346 10.64 3.76 -16.17
N ARG A 347 11.01 2.54 -15.70
CA ARG A 347 10.51 1.96 -14.47
C ARG A 347 10.93 2.78 -13.25
N ILE A 348 12.20 3.14 -13.17
CA ILE A 348 12.77 3.93 -12.07
C ILE A 348 12.10 5.30 -11.99
N GLU A 349 11.94 6.01 -13.09
CA GLU A 349 11.30 7.32 -13.10
C GLU A 349 9.81 7.24 -12.75
N PHE A 350 9.11 6.21 -13.22
CA PHE A 350 7.74 5.95 -12.81
C PHE A 350 7.61 5.76 -11.29
N ALA A 351 8.53 5.02 -10.69
CA ALA A 351 8.55 4.78 -9.25
C ALA A 351 8.92 6.04 -8.45
N LYS A 352 9.94 6.80 -8.88
CA LYS A 352 10.36 8.06 -8.26
C LYS A 352 9.22 9.09 -8.22
N ALA A 353 8.45 9.21 -9.31
CA ALA A 353 7.30 10.10 -9.40
C ALA A 353 6.16 9.73 -8.41
N ARG A 354 6.28 8.59 -7.73
CA ARG A 354 5.34 8.08 -6.72
C ARG A 354 5.98 7.99 -5.33
N SER A 355 6.90 8.88 -5.03
CA SER A 355 7.44 9.05 -3.68
C SER A 355 6.38 9.54 -2.69
N MET A 356 6.63 9.39 -1.39
CA MET A 356 5.70 9.89 -0.36
C MET A 356 5.50 11.41 -0.43
N PRO A 357 6.54 12.26 -0.65
CA PRO A 357 6.33 13.69 -0.90
C PRO A 357 5.46 13.97 -2.14
N ALA A 358 5.64 13.21 -3.24
CA ALA A 358 4.82 13.36 -4.44
C ALA A 358 3.35 12.97 -4.20
N LEU A 359 3.10 11.94 -3.37
CA LEU A 359 1.75 11.58 -2.94
C LEU A 359 1.11 12.73 -2.16
N ILE A 360 1.81 13.30 -1.18
CA ILE A 360 1.30 14.42 -0.37
C ILE A 360 1.00 15.62 -1.26
N ALA A 361 1.90 15.98 -2.16
CA ALA A 361 1.70 17.09 -3.10
C ALA A 361 0.46 16.87 -4.00
N ARG A 362 0.21 15.64 -4.45
CA ARG A 362 -0.99 15.30 -5.22
C ARG A 362 -2.25 15.44 -4.36
N ILE A 363 -2.21 15.01 -3.11
CA ILE A 363 -3.34 15.16 -2.20
C ILE A 363 -3.63 16.65 -1.93
N GLU A 364 -2.60 17.49 -1.75
CA GLU A 364 -2.76 18.93 -1.58
C GLU A 364 -3.48 19.61 -2.75
N GLN A 365 -3.24 19.14 -3.99
CA GLN A 365 -3.93 19.64 -5.19
C GLN A 365 -5.42 19.31 -5.21
N GLU A 366 -5.83 18.33 -4.43
CA GLU A 366 -7.21 17.86 -4.33
C GLU A 366 -7.99 18.46 -3.14
N LEU A 367 -7.27 19.08 -2.19
CA LEU A 367 -7.85 19.74 -1.04
C LEU A 367 -8.26 21.18 -1.44
N PRO A 368 -9.54 21.56 -1.27
CA PRO A 368 -9.93 22.95 -1.45
C PRO A 368 -9.27 23.83 -0.37
N GLY A 369 -8.88 25.05 -0.75
CA GLY A 369 -8.30 26.04 0.15
C GLY A 369 -9.34 26.67 1.09
#